data_3a2b3125d706b7fd1655fda9bf84a3ed
#
_entry.id   3a2b3125d706b7fd1655fda9bf84a3ed
#
_cell.length_a   1.000
_cell.length_b   1.000
_cell.length_c   1.000
_cell.angle_alpha   90.00
_cell.angle_beta   90.00
_cell.angle_gamma   90.00
#
_symmetry.space_group_name_H-M   'P 1'
#
loop_
_entity.id
_entity.type
_entity.pdbx_description
1 polymer ?
#
loop_
_entity_poly.entity_id
_entity_poly.type
_entity_poly.pdbx_seq_one_letter_code
_entity_poly.pdbx_strand_id
1 'polypeptide(L)'
;MGGYGVVIPAFNASATIGETLRSVAAQTVRPELVVIVDDGSTDDLASAIRGIDLPVELLRQDNAGPGSATTRGIAALTTPFVATLDADDLWLPDKIEAQLAYLERSTGASGVFTHMRCFRDGRADEPDAQPMPGWSRSTMLIRREVAEAIGPIVDPPGGRGEMIDWIARAREAGFSLDMINEVLALRRVRPGSLSYGRDAARDRGYLEVARMAMLRARNKAGRS
;
A
#
# COMPACT_ATOMS: atom_id res chain seq x y z
N MET A 1 -13.54 -6.19 17.55
CA MET A 1 -12.77 -5.67 16.39
C MET A 1 -12.45 -6.82 15.47
N GLY A 2 -12.69 -6.71 14.16
CA GLY A 2 -12.26 -7.72 13.21
C GLY A 2 -10.75 -7.66 13.02
N GLY A 3 -10.09 -8.80 12.82
CA GLY A 3 -8.66 -8.88 12.55
C GLY A 3 -8.27 -8.29 11.20
N TYR A 4 -6.99 -8.04 11.00
CA TYR A 4 -6.46 -7.52 9.74
C TYR A 4 -5.24 -8.33 9.28
N GLY A 5 -5.08 -8.38 7.95
CA GLY A 5 -3.87 -8.88 7.31
C GLY A 5 -3.08 -7.75 6.66
N VAL A 6 -1.79 -7.97 6.50
CA VAL A 6 -0.87 -7.04 5.84
C VAL A 6 -0.35 -7.65 4.54
N VAL A 7 -0.32 -6.84 3.47
CA VAL A 7 0.32 -7.21 2.21
C VAL A 7 1.54 -6.34 1.97
N ILE A 8 2.67 -6.97 1.69
CA ILE A 8 3.94 -6.30 1.38
C ILE A 8 4.46 -6.79 0.02
N PRO A 9 4.27 -6.03 -1.08
CA PRO A 9 4.94 -6.33 -2.33
C PRO A 9 6.44 -6.04 -2.18
N ALA A 10 7.29 -6.96 -2.59
CA ALA A 10 8.74 -6.85 -2.44
C ALA A 10 9.48 -7.22 -3.73
N PHE A 11 10.39 -6.35 -4.17
CA PHE A 11 11.31 -6.61 -5.27
C PHE A 11 12.69 -6.05 -4.91
N ASN A 12 13.69 -6.92 -4.79
CA ASN A 12 15.05 -6.56 -4.39
C ASN A 12 15.07 -5.67 -3.12
N ALA A 13 14.36 -6.12 -2.09
CA ALA A 13 14.12 -5.36 -0.86
C ALA A 13 14.83 -5.94 0.37
N SER A 14 15.78 -6.87 0.20
CA SER A 14 16.47 -7.55 1.33
C SER A 14 17.13 -6.57 2.31
N ALA A 15 17.57 -5.40 1.81
CA ALA A 15 18.22 -4.38 2.63
C ALA A 15 17.24 -3.60 3.53
N THR A 16 15.94 -3.55 3.21
CA THR A 16 14.95 -2.69 3.88
C THR A 16 13.83 -3.47 4.57
N ILE A 17 13.45 -4.64 4.03
CA ILE A 17 12.30 -5.41 4.48
C ILE A 17 12.33 -5.75 5.98
N GLY A 18 13.52 -5.99 6.55
CA GLY A 18 13.67 -6.27 7.97
C GLY A 18 13.27 -5.09 8.87
N GLU A 19 13.55 -3.86 8.46
CA GLU A 19 13.13 -2.65 9.18
C GLU A 19 11.62 -2.44 9.03
N THR A 20 11.09 -2.63 7.83
CA THR A 20 9.65 -2.59 7.52
C THR A 20 8.88 -3.58 8.39
N LEU A 21 9.31 -4.84 8.46
CA LEU A 21 8.64 -5.86 9.28
C LEU A 21 8.72 -5.57 10.78
N ARG A 22 9.85 -5.02 11.28
CA ARG A 22 9.92 -4.58 12.68
C ARG A 22 8.90 -3.48 12.98
N SER A 23 8.63 -2.57 12.06
CA SER A 23 7.61 -1.54 12.23
C SER A 23 6.18 -2.12 12.26
N VAL A 24 5.94 -3.23 11.54
CA VAL A 24 4.67 -3.98 11.62
C VAL A 24 4.58 -4.74 12.94
N ALA A 25 5.67 -5.37 13.40
CA ALA A 25 5.70 -6.08 14.67
C ALA A 25 5.50 -5.15 15.88
N ALA A 26 5.88 -3.87 15.75
CA ALA A 26 5.72 -2.84 16.77
C ALA A 26 4.32 -2.23 16.84
N GLN A 27 3.38 -2.65 16.00
CA GLN A 27 2.01 -2.13 16.04
C GLN A 27 1.31 -2.50 17.35
N THR A 28 0.56 -1.56 17.94
CA THR A 28 -0.27 -1.78 19.15
C THR A 28 -1.33 -2.84 18.92
N VAL A 29 -1.85 -2.96 17.70
CA VAL A 29 -2.71 -4.06 17.25
C VAL A 29 -1.91 -4.93 16.30
N ARG A 30 -1.69 -6.20 16.63
CA ARG A 30 -0.90 -7.12 15.81
C ARG A 30 -1.71 -7.68 14.63
N PRO A 31 -1.10 -7.90 13.45
CA PRO A 31 -1.77 -8.54 12.31
C PRO A 31 -2.01 -10.04 12.57
N GLU A 32 -3.09 -10.57 11.98
CA GLU A 32 -3.34 -12.01 11.94
C GLU A 32 -2.42 -12.75 10.95
N LEU A 33 -2.04 -12.07 9.86
CA LEU A 33 -1.13 -12.61 8.85
C LEU A 33 -0.43 -11.45 8.11
N VAL A 34 0.83 -11.64 7.79
CA VAL A 34 1.61 -10.78 6.89
C VAL A 34 1.96 -11.58 5.65
N VAL A 35 1.39 -11.22 4.52
CA VAL A 35 1.71 -11.82 3.21
C VAL A 35 2.75 -10.97 2.51
N ILE A 36 3.94 -11.50 2.33
CA ILE A 36 4.99 -10.88 1.54
C ILE A 36 4.95 -11.51 0.15
N VAL A 37 4.85 -10.70 -0.90
CA VAL A 37 4.88 -11.18 -2.28
C VAL A 37 6.21 -10.75 -2.91
N ASP A 38 7.12 -11.72 -3.05
CA ASP A 38 8.38 -11.57 -3.78
C ASP A 38 8.10 -11.54 -5.29
N ASP A 39 8.22 -10.37 -5.87
CA ASP A 39 7.94 -10.09 -7.28
C ASP A 39 9.17 -10.36 -8.17
N GLY A 40 9.79 -11.55 -8.00
CA GLY A 40 10.91 -11.99 -8.81
C GLY A 40 12.26 -11.41 -8.40
N SER A 41 12.49 -11.20 -7.08
CA SER A 41 13.77 -10.69 -6.57
C SER A 41 14.96 -11.57 -6.94
N THR A 42 16.11 -10.92 -7.12
CA THR A 42 17.41 -11.56 -7.32
C THR A 42 18.31 -11.51 -6.08
N ASP A 43 17.88 -10.75 -5.05
CA ASP A 43 18.54 -10.69 -3.75
C ASP A 43 18.00 -11.78 -2.79
N ASP A 44 18.60 -11.92 -1.60
CA ASP A 44 18.20 -12.93 -0.60
C ASP A 44 17.11 -12.39 0.33
N LEU A 45 15.94 -12.09 -0.25
CA LEU A 45 14.76 -11.62 0.51
C LEU A 45 14.35 -12.64 1.58
N ALA A 46 14.40 -13.94 1.27
CA ALA A 46 13.99 -14.99 2.19
C ALA A 46 14.83 -15.04 3.47
N SER A 47 16.14 -14.78 3.39
CA SER A 47 16.99 -14.66 4.59
C SER A 47 16.72 -13.38 5.36
N ALA A 48 16.40 -12.28 4.69
CA ALA A 48 16.17 -10.99 5.34
C ALA A 48 14.91 -10.95 6.22
N ILE A 49 13.95 -11.86 6.00
CA ILE A 49 12.70 -11.96 6.79
C ILE A 49 12.77 -12.97 7.94
N ARG A 50 13.89 -13.73 8.07
CA ARG A 50 14.02 -14.75 9.12
C ARG A 50 14.07 -14.15 10.51
N GLY A 51 13.44 -14.83 11.46
CA GLY A 51 13.51 -14.45 12.89
C GLY A 51 12.66 -13.25 13.26
N ILE A 52 11.85 -12.74 12.37
CA ILE A 52 10.86 -11.69 12.69
C ILE A 52 9.69 -12.34 13.41
N ASP A 53 9.31 -11.80 14.56
CA ASP A 53 8.18 -12.29 15.36
C ASP A 53 6.84 -11.79 14.78
N LEU A 54 6.48 -12.34 13.62
CA LEU A 54 5.21 -12.11 12.92
C LEU A 54 4.74 -13.40 12.24
N PRO A 55 3.44 -13.62 12.08
CA PRO A 55 2.90 -14.68 11.23
C PRO A 55 3.10 -14.32 9.75
N VAL A 56 4.22 -14.71 9.16
CA VAL A 56 4.61 -14.35 7.79
C VAL A 56 4.36 -15.51 6.83
N GLU A 57 3.71 -15.22 5.71
CA GLU A 57 3.68 -16.06 4.51
C GLU A 57 4.45 -15.38 3.38
N LEU A 58 5.39 -16.08 2.77
CA LEU A 58 6.15 -15.61 1.61
C LEU A 58 5.64 -16.29 0.34
N LEU A 59 5.08 -15.50 -0.56
CA LEU A 59 4.69 -15.92 -1.90
C LEU A 59 5.73 -15.42 -2.91
N ARG A 60 6.00 -16.18 -3.97
CA ARG A 60 6.89 -15.74 -5.05
C ARG A 60 6.18 -15.77 -6.40
N GLN A 61 6.43 -14.77 -7.24
CA GLN A 61 5.97 -14.71 -8.62
C GLN A 61 7.08 -14.20 -9.54
N ASP A 62 6.89 -14.35 -10.85
CA ASP A 62 7.69 -13.65 -11.85
C ASP A 62 7.37 -12.15 -11.78
N ASN A 63 8.36 -11.30 -12.03
CA ASN A 63 8.20 -9.86 -11.89
C ASN A 63 7.08 -9.34 -12.82
N ALA A 64 6.02 -8.82 -12.18
CA ALA A 64 4.83 -8.32 -12.84
C ALA A 64 4.39 -6.95 -12.30
N GLY A 65 5.21 -6.34 -11.45
CA GLY A 65 4.99 -5.03 -10.85
C GLY A 65 4.32 -5.04 -9.48
N PRO A 66 4.46 -3.94 -8.72
CA PRO A 66 3.98 -3.85 -7.34
C PRO A 66 2.46 -3.93 -7.22
N GLY A 67 1.69 -3.49 -8.19
CA GLY A 67 0.23 -3.62 -8.23
C GLY A 67 -0.20 -5.07 -8.35
N SER A 68 0.45 -5.83 -9.26
CA SER A 68 0.23 -7.27 -9.42
C SER A 68 0.56 -8.02 -8.13
N ALA A 69 1.73 -7.76 -7.54
CA ALA A 69 2.15 -8.38 -6.29
C ALA A 69 1.19 -8.05 -5.13
N THR A 70 0.75 -6.79 -5.01
CA THR A 70 -0.23 -6.39 -4.00
C THR A 70 -1.56 -7.12 -4.19
N THR A 71 -2.05 -7.20 -5.43
CA THR A 71 -3.30 -7.92 -5.76
C THR A 71 -3.23 -9.38 -5.36
N ARG A 72 -2.11 -10.05 -5.66
CA ARG A 72 -1.90 -11.45 -5.27
C ARG A 72 -1.86 -11.63 -3.76
N GLY A 73 -1.20 -10.72 -3.03
CA GLY A 73 -1.17 -10.75 -1.57
C GLY A 73 -2.54 -10.55 -0.95
N ILE A 74 -3.35 -9.64 -1.49
CA ILE A 74 -4.74 -9.43 -1.04
C ILE A 74 -5.57 -10.70 -1.23
N ALA A 75 -5.41 -11.39 -2.36
CA ALA A 75 -6.14 -12.63 -2.64
C ALA A 75 -5.78 -13.79 -1.69
N ALA A 76 -4.60 -13.76 -1.06
CA ALA A 76 -4.17 -14.74 -0.06
C ALA A 76 -4.73 -14.46 1.35
N LEU A 77 -5.24 -13.26 1.61
CA LEU A 77 -5.80 -12.89 2.90
C LEU A 77 -7.28 -13.27 3.00
N THR A 78 -7.68 -13.69 4.21
CA THR A 78 -9.09 -13.98 4.55
C THR A 78 -9.63 -13.05 5.63
N THR A 79 -8.79 -12.16 6.17
CA THR A 79 -9.14 -11.22 7.23
C THR A 79 -10.15 -10.17 6.78
N PRO A 80 -11.02 -9.66 7.68
CA PRO A 80 -12.02 -8.62 7.36
C PRO A 80 -11.42 -7.33 6.85
N PHE A 81 -10.23 -6.98 7.33
CA PHE A 81 -9.51 -5.78 6.91
C PHE A 81 -8.17 -6.15 6.25
N VAL A 82 -7.79 -5.34 5.28
CA VAL A 82 -6.53 -5.45 4.54
C VAL A 82 -5.76 -4.13 4.68
N ALA A 83 -4.55 -4.22 5.19
CA ALA A 83 -3.56 -3.15 5.17
C ALA A 83 -2.47 -3.47 4.14
N THR A 84 -1.89 -2.44 3.54
CA THR A 84 -0.77 -2.62 2.61
C THR A 84 0.40 -1.73 3.01
N LEU A 85 1.63 -2.19 2.72
CA LEU A 85 2.87 -1.49 3.06
C LEU A 85 3.93 -1.78 2.01
N ASP A 86 4.61 -0.77 1.51
CA ASP A 86 5.76 -0.96 0.62
C ASP A 86 6.97 -1.50 1.42
N ALA A 87 7.78 -2.36 0.81
CA ALA A 87 8.85 -3.12 1.47
C ALA A 87 10.04 -2.26 1.97
N ASP A 88 9.97 -0.96 1.78
CA ASP A 88 10.98 0.01 2.21
C ASP A 88 10.42 1.15 3.10
N ASP A 89 9.10 1.18 3.33
CA ASP A 89 8.43 2.15 4.19
C ASP A 89 8.26 1.63 5.62
N LEU A 90 7.89 2.51 6.55
CA LEU A 90 7.69 2.20 7.95
C LEU A 90 6.33 2.69 8.45
N TRP A 91 5.74 1.94 9.38
CA TRP A 91 4.57 2.38 10.15
C TRP A 91 4.97 2.91 11.52
N LEU A 92 4.27 3.94 11.99
CA LEU A 92 4.32 4.33 13.39
C LEU A 92 3.42 3.41 14.23
N PRO A 93 3.73 3.20 15.51
CA PRO A 93 3.11 2.13 16.33
C PRO A 93 1.60 2.14 16.39
N ASP A 94 0.96 3.30 16.37
CA ASP A 94 -0.49 3.44 16.58
C ASP A 94 -1.30 3.46 15.27
N LYS A 95 -0.66 3.21 14.11
CA LYS A 95 -1.29 3.37 12.80
C LYS A 95 -2.56 2.53 12.67
N ILE A 96 -2.44 1.24 12.91
CA ILE A 96 -3.58 0.32 12.70
C ILE A 96 -4.66 0.55 13.74
N GLU A 97 -4.31 0.80 14.98
CA GLU A 97 -5.27 1.13 16.04
C GLU A 97 -6.11 2.36 15.69
N ALA A 98 -5.46 3.46 15.27
CA ALA A 98 -6.14 4.69 14.86
C ALA A 98 -7.07 4.46 13.66
N GLN A 99 -6.63 3.69 12.67
CA GLN A 99 -7.40 3.39 11.47
C GLN A 99 -8.60 2.49 11.75
N LEU A 100 -8.45 1.43 12.56
CA LEU A 100 -9.55 0.56 12.97
C LEU A 100 -10.58 1.34 13.79
N ALA A 101 -10.13 2.14 14.76
CA ALA A 101 -10.99 2.99 15.55
C ALA A 101 -11.75 4.03 14.70
N TYR A 102 -11.13 4.54 13.64
CA TYR A 102 -11.81 5.41 12.67
C TYR A 102 -12.93 4.68 11.94
N LEU A 103 -12.65 3.49 11.38
CA LEU A 103 -13.62 2.68 10.64
C LEU A 103 -14.78 2.18 11.50
N GLU A 104 -14.58 2.00 12.81
CA GLU A 104 -15.64 1.66 13.75
C GLU A 104 -16.60 2.83 13.98
N ARG A 105 -16.06 4.04 14.13
CA ARG A 105 -16.87 5.26 14.36
C ARG A 105 -17.55 5.75 13.08
N SER A 106 -16.93 5.53 11.94
CA SER A 106 -17.38 6.01 10.63
C SER A 106 -17.97 4.86 9.83
N THR A 107 -19.20 4.46 10.15
CA THR A 107 -19.86 3.28 9.55
C THR A 107 -20.04 3.36 8.03
N GLY A 108 -20.01 4.56 7.46
CA GLY A 108 -20.03 4.77 6.00
C GLY A 108 -18.66 4.66 5.32
N ALA A 109 -17.56 4.65 6.09
CA ALA A 109 -16.22 4.55 5.54
C ALA A 109 -15.88 3.09 5.17
N SER A 110 -15.44 2.90 3.95
CA SER A 110 -15.05 1.61 3.39
C SER A 110 -13.54 1.37 3.48
N GLY A 111 -12.77 2.43 3.66
CA GLY A 111 -11.35 2.40 3.85
C GLY A 111 -10.81 3.74 4.33
N VAL A 112 -9.60 3.73 4.86
CA VAL A 112 -8.96 4.90 5.43
C VAL A 112 -7.47 4.91 5.15
N PHE A 113 -6.98 6.09 4.82
CA PHE A 113 -5.57 6.42 4.60
C PHE A 113 -5.10 7.36 5.71
N THR A 114 -3.79 7.57 5.83
CA THR A 114 -3.21 8.48 6.82
C THR A 114 -2.26 9.47 6.15
N HIS A 115 -1.91 10.53 6.84
CA HIS A 115 -0.77 11.34 6.43
C HIS A 115 0.53 10.55 6.63
N MET A 116 1.57 10.97 5.91
CA MET A 116 2.91 10.42 6.00
C MET A 116 3.96 11.54 5.95
N ARG A 117 5.19 11.22 6.38
CA ARG A 117 6.38 12.05 6.15
C ARG A 117 7.40 11.26 5.36
N CYS A 118 8.23 11.96 4.61
CA CYS A 118 9.38 11.33 3.96
C CYS A 118 10.56 11.26 4.92
N PHE A 119 11.40 10.24 4.77
CA PHE A 119 12.68 10.14 5.45
C PHE A 119 13.75 9.62 4.50
N ARG A 120 15.00 9.92 4.78
CA ARG A 120 16.15 9.43 4.02
C ARG A 120 16.67 8.13 4.62
N ASP A 121 17.28 7.31 3.81
CA ASP A 121 17.86 6.03 4.22
C ASP A 121 18.80 6.21 5.43
N GLY A 122 18.63 5.38 6.45
CA GLY A 122 19.35 5.46 7.72
C GLY A 122 18.97 6.63 8.64
N ARG A 123 17.91 7.40 8.33
CA ARG A 123 17.47 8.59 9.10
C ARG A 123 15.96 8.58 9.36
N ALA A 124 15.42 7.44 9.74
CA ALA A 124 13.98 7.31 10.04
C ALA A 124 13.56 8.12 11.29
N ASP A 125 14.48 8.40 12.19
CA ASP A 125 14.32 9.24 13.37
C ASP A 125 14.26 10.74 13.07
N GLU A 126 14.69 11.14 11.87
CA GLU A 126 14.69 12.53 11.41
C GLU A 126 13.87 12.69 10.12
N PRO A 127 12.55 12.42 10.13
CA PRO A 127 11.72 12.58 8.95
C PRO A 127 11.56 14.05 8.56
N ASP A 128 11.21 14.29 7.29
CA ASP A 128 10.91 15.65 6.80
C ASP A 128 9.85 16.32 7.69
N ALA A 129 10.02 17.62 7.95
CA ALA A 129 9.13 18.36 8.86
C ALA A 129 7.68 18.45 8.35
N GLN A 130 7.49 18.47 7.03
CA GLN A 130 6.18 18.66 6.42
C GLN A 130 5.44 17.31 6.23
N PRO A 131 4.27 17.12 6.85
CA PRO A 131 3.40 16.00 6.55
C PRO A 131 2.74 16.19 5.19
N MET A 132 2.41 15.07 4.54
CA MET A 132 1.67 15.05 3.28
C MET A 132 0.56 14.00 3.30
N PRO A 133 -0.55 14.21 2.55
CA PRO A 133 -1.57 13.18 2.38
C PRO A 133 -0.99 11.92 1.74
N GLY A 134 -1.20 10.78 2.38
CA GLY A 134 -0.64 9.51 1.96
C GLY A 134 -1.62 8.66 1.13
N TRP A 135 -2.03 9.10 -0.05
CA TRP A 135 -2.83 8.27 -0.97
C TRP A 135 -1.95 7.18 -1.62
N SER A 136 -1.42 6.27 -0.79
CA SER A 136 -0.47 5.24 -1.20
C SER A 136 -0.72 3.91 -0.48
N ARG A 137 -0.09 2.84 -0.97
CA ARG A 137 -0.14 1.53 -0.30
C ARG A 137 0.27 1.61 1.17
N SER A 138 1.36 2.29 1.48
CA SER A 138 1.92 2.30 2.84
C SER A 138 1.01 2.90 3.91
N THR A 139 -0.05 3.60 3.51
CA THR A 139 -0.99 4.23 4.45
C THR A 139 -2.38 3.60 4.44
N MET A 140 -2.67 2.70 3.51
CA MET A 140 -3.99 2.15 3.29
C MET A 140 -4.38 1.11 4.36
N LEU A 141 -5.62 1.21 4.85
CA LEU A 141 -6.40 0.15 5.48
C LEU A 141 -7.80 0.18 4.90
N ILE A 142 -8.28 -0.96 4.39
CA ILE A 142 -9.60 -1.08 3.76
C ILE A 142 -10.37 -2.29 4.30
N ARG A 143 -11.68 -2.27 4.18
CA ARG A 143 -12.49 -3.49 4.29
C ARG A 143 -12.18 -4.39 3.11
N ARG A 144 -12.04 -5.70 3.32
CA ARG A 144 -11.67 -6.67 2.28
C ARG A 144 -12.65 -6.66 1.10
N GLU A 145 -13.95 -6.46 1.39
CA GLU A 145 -15.00 -6.34 0.36
C GLU A 145 -14.72 -5.25 -0.69
N VAL A 146 -14.01 -4.17 -0.32
CA VAL A 146 -13.61 -3.13 -1.29
C VAL A 146 -12.65 -3.69 -2.33
N ALA A 147 -11.63 -4.43 -1.88
CA ALA A 147 -10.66 -5.03 -2.80
C ALA A 147 -11.32 -6.07 -3.71
N GLU A 148 -12.24 -6.87 -3.18
CA GLU A 148 -13.00 -7.87 -3.93
C GLU A 148 -13.90 -7.21 -5.01
N ALA A 149 -14.58 -6.14 -4.65
CA ALA A 149 -15.49 -5.43 -5.57
C ALA A 149 -14.77 -4.66 -6.67
N ILE A 150 -13.63 -4.03 -6.34
CA ILE A 150 -12.88 -3.18 -7.30
C ILE A 150 -11.94 -4.00 -8.17
N GLY A 151 -11.49 -5.15 -7.66
CA GLY A 151 -10.56 -6.01 -8.37
C GLY A 151 -9.11 -5.49 -8.34
N PRO A 152 -8.27 -5.92 -9.29
CA PRO A 152 -6.83 -5.79 -9.20
C PRO A 152 -6.33 -4.35 -9.19
N ILE A 153 -5.22 -4.12 -8.51
CA ILE A 153 -4.38 -2.94 -8.67
C ILE A 153 -3.57 -3.17 -9.94
N VAL A 154 -3.73 -2.31 -10.94
CA VAL A 154 -3.10 -2.45 -12.27
C VAL A 154 -1.95 -1.46 -12.37
N ASP A 155 -0.76 -1.97 -12.66
CA ASP A 155 0.40 -1.13 -12.92
C ASP A 155 0.28 -0.49 -14.31
N PRO A 156 0.22 0.83 -14.43
CA PRO A 156 0.15 1.49 -15.72
C PRO A 156 1.53 1.48 -16.41
N PRO A 157 1.61 1.66 -17.73
CA PRO A 157 2.86 1.87 -18.43
C PRO A 157 3.67 2.98 -17.78
N GLY A 158 4.93 2.69 -17.39
CA GLY A 158 5.77 3.61 -16.64
C GLY A 158 5.75 3.39 -15.11
N GLY A 159 4.81 2.59 -14.59
CA GLY A 159 4.81 2.10 -13.21
C GLY A 159 4.43 3.10 -12.13
N ARG A 160 3.89 4.29 -12.50
CA ARG A 160 3.41 5.29 -11.53
C ARG A 160 1.93 5.56 -11.72
N GLY A 161 1.17 5.66 -10.62
CA GLY A 161 -0.23 6.06 -10.62
C GLY A 161 -1.22 4.93 -10.40
N GLU A 162 -0.77 3.70 -10.16
CA GLU A 162 -1.60 2.52 -9.92
C GLU A 162 -2.60 2.72 -8.77
N MET A 163 -2.16 3.34 -7.68
CA MET A 163 -3.05 3.66 -6.55
C MET A 163 -4.04 4.77 -6.88
N ILE A 164 -3.66 5.74 -7.73
CA ILE A 164 -4.58 6.80 -8.16
C ILE A 164 -5.73 6.19 -8.96
N ASP A 165 -5.44 5.28 -9.90
CA ASP A 165 -6.47 4.57 -10.66
C ASP A 165 -7.35 3.71 -9.76
N TRP A 166 -6.75 2.93 -8.87
CA TRP A 166 -7.49 2.03 -8.00
C TRP A 166 -8.43 2.80 -7.05
N ILE A 167 -7.94 3.89 -6.42
CA ILE A 167 -8.73 4.78 -5.56
C ILE A 167 -9.88 5.42 -6.36
N ALA A 168 -9.61 5.86 -7.59
CA ALA A 168 -10.63 6.44 -8.45
C ALA A 168 -11.74 5.42 -8.76
N ARG A 169 -11.38 4.17 -9.10
CA ARG A 169 -12.35 3.08 -9.35
C ARG A 169 -13.19 2.77 -8.10
N ALA A 170 -12.56 2.75 -6.93
CA ALA A 170 -13.28 2.52 -5.68
C ALA A 170 -14.33 3.61 -5.42
N ARG A 171 -13.96 4.88 -5.61
CA ARG A 171 -14.88 6.02 -5.47
C ARG A 171 -15.98 6.01 -6.55
N GLU A 172 -15.66 5.68 -7.80
CA GLU A 172 -16.62 5.53 -8.90
C GLU A 172 -17.65 4.42 -8.62
N ALA A 173 -17.27 3.38 -7.87
CA ALA A 173 -18.12 2.30 -7.40
C ALA A 173 -18.93 2.64 -6.13
N GLY A 174 -18.75 3.84 -5.57
CA GLY A 174 -19.50 4.32 -4.40
C GLY A 174 -18.88 4.04 -3.04
N PHE A 175 -17.64 3.52 -2.99
CA PHE A 175 -16.93 3.32 -1.71
C PHE A 175 -16.38 4.64 -1.18
N SER A 176 -16.61 4.92 0.12
CA SER A 176 -15.99 6.06 0.81
C SER A 176 -14.59 5.68 1.27
N LEU A 177 -13.59 6.40 0.76
CA LEU A 177 -12.20 6.29 1.16
C LEU A 177 -11.78 7.61 1.80
N ASP A 178 -11.52 7.56 3.10
CA ASP A 178 -11.29 8.72 3.95
C ASP A 178 -9.79 8.91 4.25
N MET A 179 -9.45 10.05 4.87
CA MET A 179 -8.07 10.39 5.27
C MET A 179 -8.04 10.84 6.72
N ILE A 180 -7.23 10.19 7.54
CA ILE A 180 -6.87 10.67 8.88
C ILE A 180 -5.69 11.64 8.73
N ASN A 181 -5.83 12.86 9.31
CA ASN A 181 -4.80 13.90 9.22
C ASN A 181 -3.64 13.69 10.21
N GLU A 182 -3.41 12.46 10.66
CA GLU A 182 -2.29 12.08 11.51
C GLU A 182 -1.19 11.43 10.68
N VAL A 183 0.06 11.76 11.01
CA VAL A 183 1.23 11.11 10.41
C VAL A 183 1.42 9.77 11.09
N LEU A 184 1.11 8.69 10.39
CA LEU A 184 1.19 7.33 10.92
C LEU A 184 2.05 6.39 10.03
N ALA A 185 2.66 6.94 8.97
CA ALA A 185 3.61 6.22 8.13
C ALA A 185 4.80 7.11 7.76
N LEU A 186 5.94 6.47 7.56
CA LEU A 186 7.16 7.11 7.07
C LEU A 186 7.53 6.49 5.73
N ARG A 187 7.67 7.33 4.70
CA ARG A 187 8.04 6.94 3.35
C ARG A 187 9.53 7.12 3.13
N ARG A 188 10.20 6.06 2.74
CA ARG A 188 11.62 6.11 2.42
C ARG A 188 11.88 6.76 1.06
N VAL A 189 12.81 7.71 1.04
CA VAL A 189 13.27 8.37 -0.18
C VAL A 189 14.73 8.00 -0.41
N ARG A 190 14.98 7.26 -1.50
CA ARG A 190 16.33 6.87 -1.92
C ARG A 190 16.50 6.95 -3.42
N PRO A 191 17.73 7.19 -3.93
CA PRO A 191 18.01 7.07 -5.35
C PRO A 191 17.63 5.65 -5.85
N GLY A 192 16.98 5.59 -7.02
CA GLY A 192 16.56 4.32 -7.63
C GLY A 192 15.17 3.82 -7.24
N SER A 193 14.51 4.37 -6.19
CA SER A 193 13.10 4.03 -5.92
C SER A 193 12.18 4.49 -7.06
N LEU A 194 11.07 3.78 -7.27
CA LEU A 194 10.09 4.09 -8.34
C LEU A 194 9.62 5.54 -8.30
N SER A 195 9.51 6.11 -7.12
CA SER A 195 8.99 7.45 -6.90
C SER A 195 10.06 8.53 -6.72
N TYR A 196 11.35 8.19 -6.88
CA TYR A 196 12.45 9.15 -6.75
C TYR A 196 12.60 10.01 -8.01
N GLY A 197 12.57 11.32 -7.83
CA GLY A 197 12.80 12.30 -8.89
C GLY A 197 11.70 12.38 -9.96
N ARG A 198 11.91 13.28 -10.94
CA ARG A 198 11.07 13.36 -12.14
C ARG A 198 11.67 12.48 -13.23
N ASP A 199 10.84 11.66 -13.84
CA ASP A 199 11.21 10.77 -14.96
C ASP A 199 10.03 10.74 -15.94
N ALA A 200 10.23 11.32 -17.12
CA ALA A 200 9.17 11.46 -18.13
C ALA A 200 8.63 10.11 -18.61
N ALA A 201 9.44 9.04 -18.61
CA ALA A 201 8.99 7.71 -18.99
C ALA A 201 8.08 7.10 -17.92
N ARG A 202 8.44 7.26 -16.66
CA ARG A 202 7.63 6.80 -15.51
C ARG A 202 6.39 7.66 -15.29
N ASP A 203 6.49 8.98 -15.53
CA ASP A 203 5.37 9.93 -15.39
C ASP A 203 4.26 9.72 -16.43
N ARG A 204 4.53 8.97 -17.53
CA ARG A 204 3.49 8.52 -18.46
C ARG A 204 2.37 7.73 -17.80
N GLY A 205 2.64 7.03 -16.71
CA GLY A 205 1.63 6.33 -15.93
C GLY A 205 0.51 7.25 -15.46
N TYR A 206 0.82 8.46 -15.00
CA TYR A 206 -0.19 9.44 -14.59
C TYR A 206 -1.09 9.88 -15.75
N LEU A 207 -0.53 10.06 -16.96
CA LEU A 207 -1.31 10.40 -18.16
C LEU A 207 -2.23 9.26 -18.56
N GLU A 208 -1.75 8.02 -18.49
CA GLU A 208 -2.57 6.86 -18.83
C GLU A 208 -3.71 6.66 -17.83
N VAL A 209 -3.44 6.81 -16.54
CA VAL A 209 -4.49 6.78 -15.49
C VAL A 209 -5.56 7.84 -15.74
N ALA A 210 -5.16 9.07 -16.07
CA ALA A 210 -6.10 10.14 -16.39
C ALA A 210 -6.94 9.80 -17.63
N ARG A 211 -6.32 9.25 -18.69
CA ARG A 211 -7.01 8.79 -19.91
C ARG A 211 -8.02 7.68 -19.59
N MET A 212 -7.64 6.68 -18.81
CA MET A 212 -8.54 5.59 -18.42
C MET A 212 -9.74 6.10 -17.62
N ALA A 213 -9.54 7.04 -16.69
CA ALA A 213 -10.60 7.68 -15.93
C ALA A 213 -11.59 8.43 -16.84
N MET A 214 -11.07 9.18 -17.84
CA MET A 214 -11.92 9.86 -18.84
C MET A 214 -12.74 8.87 -19.67
N LEU A 215 -12.16 7.74 -20.08
CA LEU A 215 -12.87 6.71 -20.84
C LEU A 215 -13.99 6.06 -20.02
N ARG A 216 -13.73 5.77 -18.74
CA ARG A 216 -14.77 5.24 -17.82
C ARG A 216 -15.93 6.24 -17.67
N ALA A 217 -15.63 7.53 -17.45
CA ALA A 217 -16.64 8.57 -17.33
C ALA A 217 -17.53 8.69 -18.60
N ARG A 218 -16.92 8.66 -19.79
CA ARG A 218 -17.64 8.69 -21.08
C ARG A 218 -18.57 7.47 -21.26
N ASN A 219 -18.09 6.27 -20.91
CA ASN A 219 -18.87 5.04 -21.00
C ASN A 219 -20.06 5.03 -20.02
N LYS A 220 -19.91 5.65 -18.85
CA LYS A 220 -21.02 5.80 -17.89
C LYS A 220 -22.08 6.78 -18.40
N ALA A 221 -21.67 7.91 -18.98
CA ALA A 221 -22.60 8.91 -19.55
C ALA A 221 -23.35 8.41 -20.80
N GLY A 222 -22.79 7.46 -21.57
CA GLY A 222 -23.45 6.87 -22.73
C GLY A 222 -24.41 5.72 -22.42
N ARG A 223 -24.52 5.31 -21.13
CA ARG A 223 -25.43 4.25 -20.66
C ARG A 223 -26.60 4.78 -19.83
N SER A 224 -26.62 6.05 -19.50
CA SER A 224 -27.70 6.79 -18.85
C SER A 224 -28.54 7.55 -19.91
#